data_5a00f8157d40aec0b8bff6112113c87c
#
_entry.id   5a00f8157d40aec0b8bff6112113c87c
#
_cell.length_a   1.000
_cell.length_b   1.000
_cell.length_c   1.000
_cell.angle_alpha   90.00
_cell.angle_beta   90.00
_cell.angle_gamma   90.00
#
_symmetry.space_group_name_H-M   'P 1'
#
loop_
_entity.id
_entity.type
_entity.pdbx_description
1 polymer ?
#
loop_
_entity_poly.entity_id
_entity_poly.type
_entity_poly.pdbx_seq_one_letter_code
_entity_poly.pdbx_strand_id
1 'polypeptide(L)'
;MRALLDTSVLIGAESPGELSGAISAASLAELHFGVLVADSADERARRSQRLGVIEATFDPLPVDAAVAREWGRLAAAVVSRGGKPRRRALDLVIAATANVQQVPLLTRNPKDFALISDLVETQAPPAN
;
A
#
# COMPACT_ATOMS: atom_id res chain seq x y z
N MET A 1 -3.96 16.04 1.54
CA MET A 1 -4.00 14.55 1.46
C MET A 1 -5.10 14.05 2.37
N ARG A 2 -6.04 13.27 1.81
CA ARG A 2 -7.19 12.75 2.57
C ARG A 2 -7.07 11.27 2.93
N ALA A 3 -6.26 10.52 2.21
CA ALA A 3 -6.08 9.09 2.42
C ALA A 3 -4.80 8.61 1.78
N LEU A 4 -4.30 7.49 2.28
CA LEU A 4 -3.24 6.73 1.63
C LEU A 4 -3.88 5.52 0.94
N LEU A 5 -3.45 5.23 -0.28
CA LEU A 5 -3.99 4.12 -1.07
C LEU A 5 -3.10 2.90 -0.92
N ASP A 6 -3.67 1.79 -0.44
CA ASP A 6 -2.99 0.50 -0.45
C ASP A 6 -2.79 0.03 -1.90
N THR A 7 -1.79 -0.79 -2.13
CA THR A 7 -1.51 -1.38 -3.44
C THR A 7 -2.74 -2.09 -4.03
N SER A 8 -3.55 -2.73 -3.19
CA SER A 8 -4.78 -3.39 -3.62
C SER A 8 -5.77 -2.45 -4.32
N VAL A 9 -5.82 -1.19 -3.89
CA VAL A 9 -6.68 -0.17 -4.50
C VAL A 9 -6.16 0.20 -5.89
N LEU A 10 -4.84 0.35 -6.02
CA LEU A 10 -4.20 0.69 -7.29
C LEU A 10 -4.39 -0.41 -8.34
N ILE A 11 -4.26 -1.67 -7.92
CA ILE A 11 -4.42 -2.82 -8.79
C ILE A 11 -5.89 -3.04 -9.18
N GLY A 12 -6.81 -2.81 -8.24
CA GLY A 12 -8.23 -3.09 -8.43
C GLY A 12 -9.01 -1.99 -9.16
N ALA A 13 -8.41 -0.83 -9.38
CA ALA A 13 -9.09 0.29 -10.04
C ALA A 13 -9.13 0.10 -11.56
N GLU A 14 -10.26 0.39 -12.20
CA GLU A 14 -10.35 0.47 -13.66
C GLU A 14 -9.52 1.63 -14.20
N SER A 15 -9.55 2.75 -13.50
CA SER A 15 -8.88 4.00 -13.92
C SER A 15 -8.00 4.51 -12.78
N PRO A 16 -6.83 3.89 -12.52
CA PRO A 16 -5.99 4.28 -11.38
C PRO A 16 -5.56 5.75 -11.43
N GLY A 17 -5.46 6.36 -12.61
CA GLY A 17 -5.14 7.77 -12.74
C GLY A 17 -6.22 8.73 -12.25
N GLU A 18 -7.45 8.25 -12.01
CA GLU A 18 -8.56 9.04 -11.49
C GLU A 18 -8.73 8.92 -9.97
N LEU A 19 -7.94 8.09 -9.32
CA LEU A 19 -8.00 7.93 -7.87
C LEU A 19 -7.45 9.15 -7.16
N SER A 20 -8.09 9.51 -6.04
CA SER A 20 -7.63 10.59 -5.15
C SER A 20 -6.96 10.00 -3.93
N GLY A 21 -5.78 10.53 -3.59
CA GLY A 21 -5.02 10.09 -2.44
C GLY A 21 -3.53 10.11 -2.72
N ALA A 22 -2.76 9.59 -1.77
CA ALA A 22 -1.33 9.45 -1.90
C ALA A 22 -0.95 7.96 -1.89
N ILE A 23 0.25 7.66 -2.33
CA ILE A 23 0.79 6.29 -2.30
C ILE A 23 2.15 6.27 -1.60
N SER A 24 2.51 5.11 -1.08
CA SER A 24 3.82 4.86 -0.50
C SER A 24 4.79 4.36 -1.58
N ALA A 25 6.07 4.66 -1.40
CA ALA A 25 7.13 4.05 -2.21
C ALA A 25 7.08 2.50 -2.13
N ALA A 26 6.58 1.93 -1.04
CA ALA A 26 6.39 0.48 -0.92
C ALA A 26 5.41 -0.06 -1.97
N SER A 27 4.37 0.69 -2.31
CA SER A 27 3.45 0.29 -3.39
C SER A 27 4.14 0.23 -4.74
N LEU A 28 5.05 1.19 -5.03
CA LEU A 28 5.84 1.13 -6.25
C LEU A 28 6.73 -0.12 -6.29
N ALA A 29 7.34 -0.48 -5.16
CA ALA A 29 8.16 -1.69 -5.08
C ALA A 29 7.34 -2.93 -5.44
N GLU A 30 6.13 -3.06 -4.89
CA GLU A 30 5.24 -4.16 -5.19
C GLU A 30 4.80 -4.19 -6.66
N LEU A 31 4.48 -3.02 -7.21
CA LEU A 31 4.02 -2.91 -8.61
C LEU A 31 5.15 -3.23 -9.60
N HIS A 32 6.37 -2.74 -9.36
CA HIS A 32 7.53 -3.08 -10.18
C HIS A 32 7.83 -4.58 -10.13
N PHE A 33 7.84 -5.16 -8.94
CA PHE A 33 8.00 -6.60 -8.79
C PHE A 33 6.93 -7.37 -9.55
N GLY A 34 5.67 -6.94 -9.45
CA GLY A 34 4.56 -7.57 -10.15
C GLY A 34 4.71 -7.60 -11.68
N VAL A 35 5.28 -6.54 -12.26
CA VAL A 35 5.57 -6.50 -13.71
C VAL A 35 6.60 -7.58 -14.07
N LEU A 36 7.66 -7.68 -13.28
CA LEU A 36 8.79 -8.58 -13.59
C LEU A 36 8.46 -10.05 -13.43
N VAL A 37 7.48 -10.40 -12.57
CA VAL A 37 7.08 -11.80 -12.31
C VAL A 37 5.79 -12.20 -13.06
N ALA A 38 5.31 -11.37 -13.97
CA ALA A 38 4.11 -11.69 -14.74
C ALA A 38 4.29 -12.97 -15.54
N ASP A 39 3.25 -13.81 -15.59
CA ASP A 39 3.32 -15.16 -16.17
C ASP A 39 3.33 -15.15 -17.71
N SER A 40 2.94 -14.04 -18.32
CA SER A 40 2.86 -13.94 -19.78
C SER A 40 3.25 -12.56 -20.26
N ALA A 41 3.57 -12.45 -21.56
CA ALA A 41 3.87 -11.17 -22.18
C ALA A 41 2.67 -10.22 -22.14
N ASP A 42 1.46 -10.74 -22.32
CA ASP A 42 0.22 -9.94 -22.26
C ASP A 42 -0.01 -9.39 -20.85
N GLU A 43 0.17 -10.23 -19.82
CA GLU A 43 0.00 -9.79 -18.43
C GLU A 43 1.08 -8.78 -18.06
N ARG A 44 2.32 -8.98 -18.50
CA ARG A 44 3.39 -8.01 -18.27
C ARG A 44 3.05 -6.66 -18.92
N ALA A 45 2.54 -6.66 -20.13
CA ALA A 45 2.15 -5.43 -20.82
C ALA A 45 1.04 -4.69 -20.07
N ARG A 46 0.02 -5.40 -19.58
CA ARG A 46 -1.07 -4.80 -18.79
C ARG A 46 -0.55 -4.18 -17.50
N ARG A 47 0.30 -4.90 -16.77
CA ARG A 47 0.89 -4.42 -15.51
C ARG A 47 1.82 -3.23 -15.73
N SER A 48 2.61 -3.26 -16.82
CA SER A 48 3.49 -2.14 -17.20
C SER A 48 2.68 -0.89 -17.55
N GLN A 49 1.58 -1.05 -18.27
CA GLN A 49 0.72 0.08 -18.63
C GLN A 49 0.09 0.71 -17.37
N ARG A 50 -0.43 -0.12 -16.47
CA ARG A 50 -0.99 0.35 -15.20
C ARG A 50 0.06 1.09 -14.38
N LEU A 51 1.25 0.50 -14.26
CA LEU A 51 2.36 1.12 -13.52
C LEU A 51 2.73 2.48 -14.11
N GLY A 52 2.78 2.59 -15.44
CA GLY A 52 3.06 3.86 -16.11
C GLY A 52 2.05 4.94 -15.76
N VAL A 53 0.76 4.60 -15.73
CA VAL A 53 -0.30 5.53 -15.31
C VAL A 53 -0.12 5.96 -13.86
N ILE A 54 0.17 5.01 -12.98
CA ILE A 54 0.35 5.29 -11.55
C ILE A 54 1.56 6.20 -11.33
N GLU A 55 2.70 5.91 -11.97
CA GLU A 55 3.89 6.75 -11.83
C GLU A 55 3.71 8.15 -12.42
N ALA A 56 2.89 8.28 -13.46
CA ALA A 56 2.57 9.58 -14.02
C ALA A 56 1.60 10.40 -13.16
N THR A 57 0.81 9.72 -12.32
CA THR A 57 -0.25 10.35 -11.53
C THR A 57 0.19 10.71 -10.11
N PHE A 58 0.97 9.82 -9.47
CA PHE A 58 1.31 9.94 -8.06
C PHE A 58 2.80 10.19 -7.86
N ASP A 59 3.09 11.05 -6.89
CA ASP A 59 4.45 11.26 -6.39
C ASP A 59 4.56 10.48 -5.06
N PRO A 60 5.24 9.31 -5.06
CA PRO A 60 5.16 8.42 -3.91
C PRO A 60 5.87 9.00 -2.69
N LEU A 61 5.27 8.78 -1.52
CA LEU A 61 5.85 9.19 -0.26
C LEU A 61 7.01 8.26 0.10
N PRO A 62 8.16 8.83 0.49
CA PRO A 62 9.34 8.01 0.80
C PRO A 62 9.19 7.26 2.11
N VAL A 63 9.95 6.20 2.26
CA VAL A 63 10.13 5.49 3.54
C VAL A 63 11.23 6.21 4.30
N ASP A 64 10.84 7.24 5.02
CA ASP A 64 11.76 8.07 5.81
C ASP A 64 11.92 7.54 7.24
N ALA A 65 12.65 8.28 8.08
CA ALA A 65 12.90 7.89 9.46
C ALA A 65 11.60 7.81 10.29
N ALA A 66 10.66 8.72 10.06
CA ALA A 66 9.38 8.70 10.78
C ALA A 66 8.58 7.44 10.44
N VAL A 67 8.51 7.09 9.16
CA VAL A 67 7.86 5.84 8.70
C VAL A 67 8.57 4.62 9.27
N ALA A 68 9.91 4.61 9.28
CA ALA A 68 10.68 3.50 9.83
C ALA A 68 10.39 3.29 11.31
N ARG A 69 10.31 4.36 12.10
CA ARG A 69 9.97 4.26 13.53
C ARG A 69 8.55 3.75 13.76
N GLU A 70 7.60 4.24 12.98
CA GLU A 70 6.22 3.76 13.06
C GLU A 70 6.09 2.30 12.63
N TRP A 71 6.85 1.88 11.61
CA TRP A 71 6.94 0.48 11.21
C TRP A 71 7.38 -0.40 12.36
N GLY A 72 8.43 0.02 13.10
CA GLY A 72 8.91 -0.71 14.26
C GLY A 72 7.83 -0.88 15.34
N ARG A 73 7.07 0.19 15.60
CA ARG A 73 5.96 0.15 16.57
C ARG A 73 4.88 -0.83 16.14
N LEU A 74 4.46 -0.78 14.87
CA LEU A 74 3.43 -1.68 14.35
C LEU A 74 3.93 -3.13 14.31
N ALA A 75 5.17 -3.35 13.90
CA ALA A 75 5.77 -4.69 13.86
C ALA A 75 5.84 -5.31 15.27
N ALA A 76 6.20 -4.51 16.28
CA ALA A 76 6.22 -4.97 17.66
C ALA A 76 4.82 -5.39 18.15
N ALA A 77 3.79 -4.64 17.77
CA ALA A 77 2.41 -4.99 18.08
C ALA A 77 2.00 -6.31 17.41
N VAL A 78 2.40 -6.50 16.14
CA VAL A 78 2.14 -7.76 15.40
C VAL A 78 2.77 -8.95 16.15
N VAL A 79 4.04 -8.82 16.55
CA VAL A 79 4.75 -9.88 17.30
C VAL A 79 4.02 -10.17 18.62
N SER A 80 3.66 -9.15 19.38
CA SER A 80 3.00 -9.33 20.68
C SER A 80 1.63 -10.00 20.57
N ARG A 81 1.02 -9.92 19.39
CA ARG A 81 -0.29 -10.52 19.09
C ARG A 81 -0.17 -11.84 18.33
N GLY A 82 1.02 -12.43 18.26
CA GLY A 82 1.26 -13.76 17.68
C GLY A 82 1.47 -13.77 16.16
N GLY A 83 1.57 -12.62 15.54
CA GLY A 83 1.82 -12.52 14.10
C GLY A 83 3.31 -12.48 13.75
N LYS A 84 3.58 -12.45 12.44
CA LYS A 84 4.93 -12.42 11.88
C LYS A 84 5.09 -11.21 10.98
N PRO A 85 5.77 -10.13 11.43
CA PRO A 85 5.84 -8.88 10.65
C PRO A 85 6.50 -9.06 9.28
N ARG A 86 7.44 -9.99 9.13
CA ARG A 86 8.14 -10.21 7.85
C ARG A 86 7.23 -10.68 6.72
N ARG A 87 6.13 -11.36 7.05
CA ARG A 87 5.15 -11.82 6.05
C ARG A 87 4.36 -10.66 5.43
N ARG A 88 4.28 -9.55 6.13
CA ARG A 88 3.53 -8.36 5.74
C ARG A 88 4.39 -7.11 5.79
N ALA A 89 5.70 -7.25 5.54
CA ALA A 89 6.65 -6.15 5.74
C ALA A 89 6.27 -4.91 4.93
N LEU A 90 5.90 -5.06 3.67
CA LEU A 90 5.49 -3.91 2.84
C LEU A 90 4.12 -3.39 3.23
N ASP A 91 3.18 -4.24 3.58
CA ASP A 91 1.87 -3.80 4.11
C ASP A 91 2.05 -2.95 5.35
N LEU A 92 2.98 -3.34 6.25
CA LEU A 92 3.28 -2.56 7.44
C LEU A 92 3.94 -1.22 7.12
N VAL A 93 4.76 -1.14 6.07
CA VAL A 93 5.32 0.15 5.60
C VAL A 93 4.19 1.05 5.13
N ILE A 94 3.24 0.52 4.37
CA ILE A 94 2.09 1.27 3.87
C ILE A 94 1.24 1.77 5.05
N ALA A 95 0.94 0.90 6.00
CA ALA A 95 0.19 1.27 7.22
C ALA A 95 0.93 2.34 8.03
N ALA A 96 2.24 2.19 8.20
CA ALA A 96 3.07 3.16 8.92
C ALA A 96 3.04 4.53 8.23
N THR A 97 3.07 4.54 6.89
CA THR A 97 2.99 5.78 6.12
C THR A 97 1.66 6.49 6.36
N ALA A 98 0.55 5.75 6.35
CA ALA A 98 -0.77 6.31 6.65
C ALA A 98 -0.80 6.95 8.04
N ASN A 99 -0.25 6.26 9.05
CA ASN A 99 -0.22 6.76 10.42
C ASN A 99 0.63 8.01 10.56
N VAL A 100 1.81 8.04 9.93
CA VAL A 100 2.69 9.22 9.95
C VAL A 100 2.00 10.42 9.31
N GLN A 101 1.27 10.20 8.24
CA GLN A 101 0.52 11.26 7.56
C GLN A 101 -0.81 11.58 8.25
N GLN A 102 -1.22 10.81 9.26
CA GLN A 102 -2.46 11.01 10.00
C GLN A 102 -3.69 10.97 9.08
N VAL A 103 -3.71 9.99 8.18
CA VAL A 103 -4.82 9.77 7.24
C VAL A 103 -5.24 8.29 7.28
N PRO A 104 -6.48 7.98 6.90
CA PRO A 104 -6.89 6.59 6.78
C PRO A 104 -6.18 5.90 5.62
N LEU A 105 -6.05 4.58 5.75
CA LEU A 105 -5.57 3.70 4.70
C LEU A 105 -6.77 3.11 3.96
N LEU A 106 -6.89 3.41 2.68
CA LEU A 106 -7.90 2.78 1.83
C LEU A 106 -7.36 1.46 1.31
N THR A 107 -8.10 0.38 1.55
CA THR A 107 -7.68 -0.97 1.16
C THR A 107 -8.87 -1.82 0.75
N ARG A 108 -8.65 -2.70 -0.23
CA ARG A 108 -9.60 -3.74 -0.61
C ARG A 108 -9.45 -5.01 0.24
N ASN A 109 -8.36 -5.08 1.01
CA ASN A 109 -8.00 -6.27 1.80
C ASN A 109 -7.86 -5.91 3.29
N PRO A 110 -8.94 -5.51 3.98
CA PRO A 110 -8.84 -5.06 5.38
C PRO A 110 -8.32 -6.17 6.31
N LYS A 111 -8.54 -7.42 5.98
CA LYS A 111 -8.04 -8.54 6.80
C LYS A 111 -6.52 -8.65 6.84
N ASP A 112 -5.81 -8.06 5.87
CA ASP A 112 -4.35 -8.00 5.89
C ASP A 112 -3.84 -7.13 7.04
N PHE A 113 -4.69 -6.27 7.59
CA PHE A 113 -4.39 -5.35 8.69
C PHE A 113 -5.15 -5.70 9.98
N ALA A 114 -5.75 -6.90 10.04
CA ALA A 114 -6.64 -7.29 11.14
C ALA A 114 -5.95 -7.27 12.51
N LEU A 115 -4.68 -7.71 12.59
CA LEU A 115 -3.93 -7.74 13.85
C LEU A 115 -3.65 -6.35 14.42
N ILE A 116 -3.71 -5.32 13.60
CA ILE A 116 -3.42 -3.94 14.00
C ILE A 116 -4.57 -2.99 13.69
N SER A 117 -5.80 -3.52 13.59
CA SER A 117 -6.98 -2.74 13.24
C SER A 117 -7.30 -1.62 14.23
N ASP A 118 -6.85 -1.74 15.47
CA ASP A 118 -6.95 -0.70 16.49
C ASP A 118 -5.87 0.36 16.40
N LEU A 119 -4.82 0.13 15.60
CA LEU A 119 -3.67 1.03 15.46
C LEU A 119 -3.62 1.73 14.12
N VAL A 120 -4.33 1.23 13.12
CA VAL A 120 -4.37 1.76 11.75
C VAL A 120 -5.83 1.88 11.32
N GLU A 121 -6.26 3.09 10.98
CA GLU A 121 -7.60 3.29 10.43
C GLU A 121 -7.63 2.79 8.99
N THR A 122 -8.45 1.77 8.72
CA THR A 122 -8.65 1.26 7.37
C THR A 122 -10.08 1.56 6.91
N GLN A 123 -10.23 1.87 5.63
CA GLN A 123 -11.52 2.13 5.01
C GLN A 123 -11.57 1.45 3.64
N ALA A 124 -12.78 1.10 3.19
CA ALA A 124 -12.97 0.62 1.84
C ALA A 124 -12.80 1.78 0.84
N PRO A 125 -12.19 1.54 -0.33
CA PRO A 125 -12.07 2.58 -1.33
C PRO A 125 -13.43 2.87 -1.97
N PRO A 126 -13.63 4.11 -2.51
CA PRO A 126 -14.79 4.38 -3.33
C PRO A 126 -14.76 3.56 -4.61
N ALA A 127 -15.91 3.40 -5.27
CA ALA A 127 -16.00 2.74 -6.56
C ALA A 127 -15.21 3.52 -7.62
N ASN A 128 -14.47 2.77 -8.46
CA ASN A 128 -13.72 3.36 -9.58
C ASN A 128 -13.71 2.40 -10.75
#